data_2446486f8a36dcb827ce330203d14846
#
_entry.id   2446486f8a36dcb827ce330203d14846
#
_cell.length_a   1.000
_cell.length_b   1.000
_cell.length_c   1.000
_cell.angle_alpha   90.00
_cell.angle_beta   90.00
_cell.angle_gamma   90.00
#
_symmetry.space_group_name_H-M   'P 1'
#
loop_
_entity.id
_entity.type
_entity.pdbx_description
1 polymer ?
#
loop_
_entity_poly.entity_id
_entity_poly.type
_entity_poly.pdbx_seq_one_letter_code
_entity_poly.pdbx_strand_id
1 'polypeptide(L)'
;MPRKKVGEAIGEMLRTAVERPATVRYPFGPAVVAERFRGKLDIDPVKCTGCGVCEIVCPAEVIRMVPTGKREVGGREIVTRRPVFDLYTCISCGQCVEDCRFDALWLSKEFELAVFKKDSLIMKKGLKVVQ
;
A
#
# COMPACT_ATOMS: atom_id res chain seq x y z
N MET A 1 37.26 2.84 26.15
CA MET A 1 36.72 1.63 25.50
C MET A 1 37.68 0.49 25.74
N PRO A 2 37.29 -0.64 26.38
CA PRO A 2 38.18 -1.78 26.59
C PRO A 2 38.55 -2.38 25.24
N ARG A 3 39.84 -2.59 24.99
CA ARG A 3 40.35 -3.28 23.81
C ARG A 3 39.94 -4.76 23.88
N LYS A 4 39.03 -5.20 23.04
CA LYS A 4 38.71 -6.62 22.91
C LYS A 4 39.93 -7.39 22.40
N LYS A 5 40.31 -8.46 23.09
CA LYS A 5 41.43 -9.31 22.70
C LYS A 5 41.03 -10.14 21.49
N VAL A 6 41.95 -10.48 20.58
CA VAL A 6 41.67 -11.25 19.35
C VAL A 6 40.93 -12.57 19.61
N GLY A 7 41.20 -13.24 20.74
CA GLY A 7 40.51 -14.46 21.16
C GLY A 7 39.06 -14.30 21.52
N GLU A 8 38.59 -13.11 21.93
CA GLU A 8 37.19 -12.84 22.24
C GLU A 8 36.34 -12.82 20.94
N ALA A 9 36.91 -12.34 19.84
CA ALA A 9 36.23 -12.33 18.56
C ALA A 9 35.94 -13.73 18.04
N ILE A 10 36.86 -14.67 18.19
CA ILE A 10 36.68 -16.08 17.79
C ILE A 10 35.56 -16.76 18.61
N GLY A 11 35.54 -16.53 19.92
CA GLY A 11 34.52 -17.03 20.82
C GLY A 11 33.12 -16.53 20.45
N GLU A 12 33.02 -15.23 20.14
CA GLU A 12 31.75 -14.63 19.71
C GLU A 12 31.25 -15.17 18.32
N MET A 13 32.18 -15.37 17.40
CA MET A 13 31.84 -15.97 16.08
C MET A 13 31.33 -17.41 16.23
N LEU A 14 31.97 -18.23 17.07
CA LEU A 14 31.52 -19.60 17.35
C LEU A 14 30.16 -19.63 18.03
N ARG A 15 29.94 -18.73 18.98
CA ARG A 15 28.64 -18.58 19.65
C ARG A 15 27.54 -18.20 18.68
N THR A 16 27.77 -17.18 17.86
CA THR A 16 26.80 -16.72 16.84
C THR A 16 26.49 -17.78 15.79
N ALA A 17 27.46 -18.65 15.46
CA ALA A 17 27.25 -19.74 14.49
C ALA A 17 26.29 -20.83 15.01
N VAL A 18 26.17 -20.98 16.34
CA VAL A 18 25.26 -21.96 16.97
C VAL A 18 23.93 -21.35 17.40
N GLU A 19 23.88 -20.04 17.55
CA GLU A 19 22.65 -19.35 17.93
C GLU A 19 21.58 -19.40 16.83
N ARG A 20 20.32 -19.37 17.25
CA ARG A 20 19.18 -19.29 16.32
C ARG A 20 19.26 -17.98 15.52
N PRO A 21 19.14 -18.01 14.19
CA PRO A 21 19.14 -16.78 13.39
C PRO A 21 17.96 -15.88 13.78
N ALA A 22 18.20 -14.59 13.90
CA ALA A 22 17.18 -13.58 14.16
C ALA A 22 16.28 -13.32 12.93
N THR A 23 16.72 -13.74 11.76
CA THR A 23 16.01 -13.56 10.50
C THR A 23 15.01 -14.68 10.21
N VAL A 24 13.88 -14.35 9.60
CA VAL A 24 12.90 -15.33 9.12
C VAL A 24 13.32 -15.83 7.74
N ARG A 25 13.21 -17.15 7.51
CA ARG A 25 13.51 -17.76 6.20
C ARG A 25 12.33 -17.58 5.24
N TYR A 26 12.09 -16.35 4.84
CA TYR A 26 11.08 -16.05 3.82
C TYR A 26 11.63 -16.45 2.42
N PRO A 27 10.84 -17.06 1.49
CA PRO A 27 9.40 -17.36 1.58
C PRO A 27 9.04 -18.71 2.23
N PHE A 28 10.01 -19.50 2.70
CA PHE A 28 9.79 -20.85 3.25
C PHE A 28 9.12 -20.84 4.65
N GLY A 29 9.18 -19.69 5.35
CA GLY A 29 8.55 -19.49 6.64
C GLY A 29 7.45 -18.42 6.57
N PRO A 30 6.44 -18.47 7.49
CA PRO A 30 5.39 -17.46 7.51
C PRO A 30 5.97 -16.08 7.86
N ALA A 31 5.65 -15.08 7.05
CA ALA A 31 5.93 -13.70 7.40
C ALA A 31 4.95 -13.24 8.51
N VAL A 32 5.49 -12.86 9.65
CA VAL A 32 4.68 -12.28 10.73
C VAL A 32 4.43 -10.81 10.41
N VAL A 33 3.22 -10.51 9.96
CA VAL A 33 2.79 -9.14 9.67
C VAL A 33 2.17 -8.53 10.94
N ALA A 34 2.68 -7.38 11.36
CA ALA A 34 2.16 -6.67 12.54
C ALA A 34 0.68 -6.28 12.34
N GLU A 35 -0.08 -6.18 13.44
CA GLU A 35 -1.50 -5.85 13.39
C GLU A 35 -1.77 -4.49 12.72
N ARG A 36 -0.93 -3.49 13.02
CA ARG A 36 -1.01 -2.13 12.48
C ARG A 36 -0.17 -1.92 11.22
N PHE A 37 0.16 -2.98 10.50
CA PHE A 37 0.92 -2.88 9.27
C PHE A 37 0.13 -2.15 8.19
N ARG A 38 0.78 -1.18 7.54
CA ARG A 38 0.23 -0.41 6.42
C ARG A 38 0.76 -0.98 5.11
N GLY A 39 0.05 -1.97 4.57
CA GLY A 39 0.41 -2.60 3.31
C GLY A 39 -0.21 -1.91 2.10
N LYS A 40 -0.73 -2.69 1.18
CA LYS A 40 -1.33 -2.19 -0.06
C LYS A 40 -2.61 -1.41 0.21
N LEU A 41 -2.72 -0.22 -0.38
CA LEU A 41 -3.96 0.54 -0.43
C LEU A 41 -5.00 -0.20 -1.28
N ASP A 42 -6.23 -0.30 -0.79
CA ASP A 42 -7.34 -0.89 -1.52
C ASP A 42 -8.60 -0.01 -1.41
N ILE A 43 -9.56 -0.22 -2.31
CA ILE A 43 -10.77 0.58 -2.42
C ILE A 43 -12.01 -0.29 -2.63
N ASP A 44 -13.10 0.09 -1.95
CA ASP A 44 -14.45 -0.40 -2.23
C ASP A 44 -15.13 0.53 -3.25
N PRO A 45 -15.33 0.07 -4.49
CA PRO A 45 -15.96 0.89 -5.52
C PRO A 45 -17.44 1.17 -5.24
N VAL A 46 -18.10 0.41 -4.37
CA VAL A 46 -19.51 0.61 -4.02
C VAL A 46 -19.66 1.78 -3.06
N LYS A 47 -18.82 1.86 -2.04
CA LYS A 47 -18.82 2.95 -1.05
C LYS A 47 -18.26 4.26 -1.62
N CYS A 48 -17.35 4.19 -2.57
CA CYS A 48 -16.71 5.37 -3.14
C CYS A 48 -17.70 6.23 -3.93
N THR A 49 -17.86 7.48 -3.56
CA THR A 49 -18.70 8.46 -4.26
C THR A 49 -17.96 9.26 -5.33
N GLY A 50 -16.62 9.18 -5.38
CA GLY A 50 -15.80 9.96 -6.30
C GLY A 50 -15.62 11.43 -5.90
N CYS A 51 -15.63 11.74 -4.60
CA CYS A 51 -15.55 13.12 -4.08
C CYS A 51 -14.19 13.81 -4.33
N GLY A 52 -13.10 13.06 -4.59
CA GLY A 52 -11.79 13.62 -4.89
C GLY A 52 -10.94 14.02 -3.69
N VAL A 53 -11.42 13.91 -2.45
CA VAL A 53 -10.65 14.27 -1.25
C VAL A 53 -9.34 13.52 -1.17
N CYS A 54 -9.33 12.22 -1.49
CA CYS A 54 -8.13 11.39 -1.47
C CYS A 54 -7.02 11.89 -2.45
N GLU A 55 -7.39 12.50 -3.59
CA GLU A 55 -6.45 13.11 -4.52
C GLU A 55 -5.78 14.35 -3.90
N ILE A 56 -6.58 15.19 -3.22
CA ILE A 56 -6.10 16.46 -2.63
C ILE A 56 -5.17 16.21 -1.44
N VAL A 57 -5.48 15.24 -0.59
CA VAL A 57 -4.72 14.96 0.65
C VAL A 57 -3.49 14.09 0.42
N CYS A 58 -3.27 13.58 -0.79
CA CYS A 58 -2.15 12.69 -1.08
C CYS A 58 -0.84 13.46 -1.18
N PRO A 59 0.12 13.30 -0.25
CA PRO A 59 1.38 14.04 -0.28
C PRO A 59 2.32 13.60 -1.42
N ALA A 60 2.13 12.39 -1.95
CA ALA A 60 2.93 11.84 -3.04
C ALA A 60 2.25 11.98 -4.42
N GLU A 61 1.06 12.62 -4.48
CA GLU A 61 0.28 12.86 -5.72
C GLU A 61 0.05 11.61 -6.56
N VAL A 62 -0.10 10.45 -5.91
CA VAL A 62 -0.26 9.14 -6.58
C VAL A 62 -1.70 8.80 -6.93
N ILE A 63 -2.64 9.64 -6.54
CA ILE A 63 -4.07 9.45 -6.76
C ILE A 63 -4.56 10.42 -7.82
N ARG A 64 -5.21 9.91 -8.85
CA ARG A 64 -5.79 10.72 -9.93
C ARG A 64 -7.24 10.37 -10.14
N MET A 65 -8.11 11.39 -10.18
CA MET A 65 -9.52 11.20 -10.46
C MET A 65 -9.79 11.12 -11.96
N VAL A 66 -10.28 9.96 -12.42
CA VAL A 66 -10.59 9.70 -13.82
C VAL A 66 -12.11 9.68 -14.02
N PRO A 67 -12.65 10.37 -15.04
CA PRO A 67 -14.07 10.30 -15.36
C PRO A 67 -14.42 8.88 -15.83
N THR A 68 -15.45 8.29 -15.22
CA THR A 68 -15.85 6.90 -15.48
C THR A 68 -17.19 6.81 -16.21
N GLY A 69 -17.99 7.83 -16.13
CA GLY A 69 -19.32 7.86 -16.75
C GLY A 69 -20.11 9.09 -16.37
N LYS A 70 -21.30 9.19 -16.89
CA LYS A 70 -22.28 10.21 -16.55
C LYS A 70 -23.41 9.60 -15.75
N ARG A 71 -23.85 10.27 -14.69
CA ARG A 71 -25.03 9.89 -13.91
C ARG A 71 -26.01 11.06 -13.91
N GLU A 72 -27.25 10.79 -14.23
CA GLU A 72 -28.31 11.78 -14.07
C GLU A 72 -28.81 11.78 -12.64
N VAL A 73 -28.72 12.95 -11.99
CA VAL A 73 -29.30 13.18 -10.66
C VAL A 73 -30.13 14.45 -10.73
N GLY A 74 -31.44 14.30 -10.54
CA GLY A 74 -32.37 15.44 -10.52
C GLY A 74 -32.40 16.24 -11.84
N GLY A 75 -32.29 15.59 -13.00
CA GLY A 75 -32.31 16.25 -14.32
C GLY A 75 -31.00 16.96 -14.72
N ARG A 76 -29.91 16.75 -13.95
CA ARG A 76 -28.57 17.26 -14.28
C ARG A 76 -27.61 16.09 -14.52
N GLU A 77 -26.87 16.16 -15.62
CA GLU A 77 -25.76 15.21 -15.87
C GLU A 77 -24.58 15.53 -14.94
N ILE A 78 -24.26 14.59 -14.05
CA ILE A 78 -23.07 14.66 -13.21
C ILE A 78 -22.04 13.65 -13.70
N VAL A 79 -20.81 14.12 -13.96
CA VAL A 79 -19.72 13.23 -14.33
C VAL A 79 -19.26 12.45 -13.09
N THR A 80 -19.44 11.14 -13.10
CA THR A 80 -18.93 10.25 -12.06
C THR A 80 -17.44 10.08 -12.27
N ARG A 81 -16.65 10.35 -11.21
CA ARG A 81 -15.20 10.18 -11.22
C ARG A 81 -14.81 9.01 -10.29
N ARG A 82 -13.72 8.34 -10.61
CA ARG A 82 -13.14 7.28 -9.78
C ARG A 82 -11.64 7.49 -9.62
N PRO A 83 -11.08 7.21 -8.42
CA PRO A 83 -9.66 7.32 -8.22
C PRO A 83 -8.90 6.16 -8.86
N VAL A 84 -7.79 6.48 -9.47
CA VAL A 84 -6.76 5.57 -9.93
C VAL A 84 -5.56 5.78 -9.04
N PHE A 85 -4.93 4.70 -8.58
CA PHE A 85 -3.82 4.74 -7.63
C PHE A 85 -2.55 4.18 -8.28
N ASP A 86 -1.48 4.95 -8.23
CA ASP A 86 -0.15 4.50 -8.62
C ASP A 86 0.58 3.92 -7.41
N LEU A 87 0.41 2.62 -7.17
CA LEU A 87 0.94 1.98 -5.97
C LEU A 87 2.48 1.93 -5.91
N TYR A 88 3.15 2.02 -7.06
CA TYR A 88 4.62 1.99 -7.11
C TYR A 88 5.29 3.25 -6.53
N THR A 89 4.56 4.37 -6.46
CA THR A 89 5.06 5.63 -5.87
C THR A 89 4.43 5.88 -4.49
N CYS A 90 3.43 5.07 -4.10
CA CYS A 90 2.72 5.23 -2.84
C CYS A 90 3.63 4.97 -1.64
N ILE A 91 3.67 5.91 -0.70
CA ILE A 91 4.45 5.80 0.55
C ILE A 91 3.68 5.15 1.70
N SER A 92 2.48 4.62 1.46
CA SER A 92 1.61 3.96 2.44
C SER A 92 1.36 4.79 3.72
N CYS A 93 1.30 6.10 3.61
CA CYS A 93 1.11 7.01 4.77
C CYS A 93 -0.27 6.85 5.43
N GLY A 94 -1.30 6.42 4.68
CA GLY A 94 -2.66 6.22 5.18
C GLY A 94 -3.53 7.47 5.23
N GLN A 95 -3.02 8.67 4.88
CA GLN A 95 -3.77 9.92 4.95
C GLN A 95 -5.09 9.86 4.16
N CYS A 96 -5.06 9.30 2.95
CA CYS A 96 -6.25 9.13 2.11
C CYS A 96 -7.31 8.21 2.73
N VAL A 97 -6.91 7.28 3.60
CA VAL A 97 -7.82 6.39 4.34
C VAL A 97 -8.47 7.15 5.49
N GLU A 98 -7.69 7.90 6.27
CA GLU A 98 -8.15 8.68 7.42
C GLU A 98 -9.12 9.81 7.01
N ASP A 99 -8.86 10.46 5.86
CA ASP A 99 -9.71 11.54 5.34
C ASP A 99 -10.91 11.05 4.49
N CYS A 100 -11.09 9.75 4.33
CA CYS A 100 -12.18 9.19 3.55
C CYS A 100 -13.49 9.19 4.36
N ARG A 101 -14.38 10.14 4.10
CA ARG A 101 -15.69 10.26 4.79
C ARG A 101 -16.64 9.08 4.58
N PHE A 102 -16.36 8.23 3.59
CA PHE A 102 -17.22 7.12 3.21
C PHE A 102 -16.63 5.76 3.57
N ASP A 103 -15.49 5.74 4.29
CA ASP A 103 -14.76 4.51 4.64
C ASP A 103 -14.59 3.56 3.43
N ALA A 104 -14.34 4.16 2.27
CA ALA A 104 -14.20 3.43 1.02
C ALA A 104 -12.76 2.96 0.76
N LEU A 105 -11.79 3.44 1.54
CA LEU A 105 -10.36 3.14 1.40
C LEU A 105 -9.86 2.44 2.65
N TRP A 106 -8.97 1.46 2.48
CA TRP A 106 -8.27 0.81 3.58
C TRP A 106 -6.88 0.34 3.15
N LEU A 107 -6.03 0.12 4.14
CA LEU A 107 -4.72 -0.50 3.94
C LEU A 107 -4.81 -1.99 4.29
N SER A 108 -4.53 -2.84 3.32
CA SER A 108 -4.52 -4.29 3.51
C SER A 108 -3.22 -4.74 4.18
N LYS A 109 -3.16 -6.02 4.60
CA LYS A 109 -1.92 -6.64 5.09
C LYS A 109 -1.06 -7.24 3.97
N GLU A 110 -1.42 -7.01 2.72
CA GLU A 110 -0.71 -7.47 1.56
C GLU A 110 0.57 -6.64 1.37
N PHE A 111 1.73 -7.30 1.40
CA PHE A 111 3.04 -6.67 1.27
C PHE A 111 3.82 -7.12 0.03
N GLU A 112 3.38 -8.20 -0.61
CA GLU A 112 4.01 -8.71 -1.82
C GLU A 112 3.56 -7.91 -3.05
N LEU A 113 4.22 -6.79 -3.29
CA LEU A 113 3.91 -5.88 -4.39
C LEU A 113 4.98 -5.93 -5.50
N ALA A 114 5.88 -6.91 -5.45
CA ALA A 114 6.92 -7.07 -6.46
C ALA A 114 6.32 -7.52 -7.80
N VAL A 115 6.54 -6.74 -8.85
CA VAL A 115 6.03 -7.02 -10.20
C VAL A 115 7.09 -6.69 -11.25
N PHE A 116 7.04 -7.34 -12.41
CA PHE A 116 7.97 -7.07 -13.52
C PHE A 116 7.60 -5.81 -14.32
N LYS A 117 6.32 -5.42 -14.33
CA LYS A 117 5.82 -4.25 -15.08
C LYS A 117 5.16 -3.26 -14.13
N LYS A 118 5.53 -1.98 -14.21
CA LYS A 118 4.94 -0.88 -13.43
C LYS A 118 3.43 -0.78 -13.56
N ASP A 119 2.92 -1.00 -14.77
CA ASP A 119 1.49 -0.88 -15.07
C ASP A 119 0.61 -1.82 -14.24
N SER A 120 1.19 -2.94 -13.78
CA SER A 120 0.50 -3.91 -12.90
C SER A 120 0.23 -3.35 -11.50
N LEU A 121 0.97 -2.32 -11.09
CA LEU A 121 0.78 -1.62 -9.80
C LEU A 121 -0.17 -0.43 -9.91
N ILE A 122 -0.68 -0.12 -11.11
CA ILE A 122 -1.70 0.90 -11.28
C ILE A 122 -3.06 0.27 -10.98
N MET A 123 -3.62 0.60 -9.83
CA MET A 123 -4.91 0.07 -9.40
C MET A 123 -6.06 0.88 -10.00
N LYS A 124 -6.88 0.22 -10.82
CA LYS A 124 -8.04 0.79 -11.53
C LYS A 124 -9.34 0.11 -11.09
N LYS A 125 -9.54 -0.18 -9.80
CA LYS A 125 -10.76 -0.84 -9.33
C LYS A 125 -12.00 0.04 -9.54
N GLY A 126 -13.04 -0.55 -10.15
CA GLY A 126 -14.32 0.14 -10.44
C GLY A 126 -14.32 1.01 -11.70
N LEU A 127 -13.26 1.01 -12.48
CA LEU A 127 -13.27 1.58 -13.82
C LEU A 127 -13.82 0.54 -14.81
N LYS A 128 -15.05 0.74 -15.32
CA LYS A 128 -15.42 0.17 -16.59
C LYS A 128 -14.67 1.00 -17.63
N VAL A 129 -13.58 0.43 -18.17
CA VAL A 129 -12.88 1.04 -19.31
C VAL A 129 -13.88 1.01 -20.47
N VAL A 130 -14.46 2.15 -20.78
CA VAL A 130 -15.16 2.35 -22.04
C VAL A 130 -14.04 2.42 -23.09
N GLN A 131 -13.87 1.33 -23.84
CA GLN A 131 -13.03 1.30 -25.04
C GLN A 131 -13.65 2.19 -26.11
#